data_cbdcbed793d29376ceda9eb34ac64801
#
_entry.id   cbdcbed793d29376ceda9eb34ac64801
#
_cell.length_a   1.000
_cell.length_b   1.000
_cell.length_c   1.000
_cell.angle_alpha   90.00
_cell.angle_beta   90.00
_cell.angle_gamma   90.00
#
_symmetry.space_group_name_H-M   'P 1'
#
loop_
_entity.id
_entity.type
_entity.pdbx_description
1 polymer ?
#
loop_
_entity_poly.entity_id
_entity_poly.type
_entity_poly.pdbx_seq_one_letter_code
_entity_poly.pdbx_strand_id
1 'polypeptide(L)'
;MFLHVRDLEVRAKQFEVEVAPGVIDYQDGKLRQAGPLKAHGKAELVTGALGEIRVSGRLAVLMEADCDRCLEPARFPIDSDFTLYYRPVDEGYGDEKEIDAGEAEMGFYDGEGLELNEVLREFVLLSLPMQRVCSEDCKGICPECGQNRNQIECQCQAETVDDRWAALKQLNS
;
A
#
# COMPACT_ATOMS: atom_id res chain seq x y z
N MET A 1 14.40 3.45 -12.53
CA MET A 1 14.54 4.73 -13.31
C MET A 1 14.54 5.87 -12.32
N PHE A 2 15.59 6.69 -12.33
CA PHE A 2 15.70 7.84 -11.44
C PHE A 2 15.14 9.12 -12.08
N LEU A 3 14.37 9.89 -11.32
CA LEU A 3 13.76 11.16 -11.70
C LEU A 3 14.56 12.30 -11.05
N HIS A 4 15.57 12.82 -11.75
CA HIS A 4 16.38 13.92 -11.22
C HIS A 4 15.59 15.24 -11.23
N VAL A 5 15.67 15.99 -10.14
CA VAL A 5 15.08 17.35 -10.03
C VAL A 5 15.56 18.25 -11.15
N ARG A 6 16.85 18.26 -11.45
CA ARG A 6 17.46 19.07 -12.52
C ARG A 6 16.88 18.81 -13.90
N ASP A 7 16.51 17.53 -14.19
CA ASP A 7 15.85 17.19 -15.46
C ASP A 7 14.42 17.77 -15.49
N LEU A 8 13.74 17.72 -14.34
CA LEU A 8 12.36 18.19 -14.17
C LEU A 8 12.26 19.72 -14.16
N GLU A 9 13.34 20.45 -13.79
CA GLU A 9 13.43 21.91 -13.93
C GLU A 9 13.35 22.36 -15.39
N VAL A 10 13.84 21.53 -16.31
CA VAL A 10 13.86 21.84 -17.73
C VAL A 10 12.53 21.48 -18.40
N ARG A 11 11.99 20.30 -18.09
CA ARG A 11 10.73 19.81 -18.67
C ARG A 11 10.17 18.65 -17.86
N ALA A 12 8.83 18.47 -17.96
CA ALA A 12 8.17 17.28 -17.46
C ALA A 12 8.74 16.02 -18.14
N LYS A 13 8.98 14.96 -17.37
CA LYS A 13 9.52 13.68 -17.86
C LYS A 13 8.39 12.66 -17.93
N GLN A 14 8.14 12.14 -19.14
CA GLN A 14 7.21 11.03 -19.33
C GLN A 14 7.90 9.72 -19.03
N PHE A 15 7.14 8.75 -18.52
CA PHE A 15 7.60 7.39 -18.31
C PHE A 15 6.56 6.39 -18.79
N GLU A 16 7.05 5.26 -19.30
CA GLU A 16 6.28 4.07 -19.60
C GLU A 16 7.19 2.90 -19.22
N VAL A 17 6.76 2.12 -18.22
CA VAL A 17 7.60 1.07 -17.64
C VAL A 17 6.79 -0.21 -17.45
N GLU A 18 7.49 -1.33 -17.64
CA GLU A 18 6.99 -2.64 -17.29
C GLU A 18 8.00 -3.28 -16.31
N VAL A 19 7.56 -3.55 -15.09
CA VAL A 19 8.41 -4.06 -14.01
C VAL A 19 8.04 -5.51 -13.72
N ALA A 20 9.02 -6.39 -13.88
CA ALA A 20 8.85 -7.82 -13.62
C ALA A 20 8.65 -8.10 -12.11
N PRO A 21 7.95 -9.20 -11.74
CA PRO A 21 7.88 -9.67 -10.37
C PRO A 21 9.26 -9.84 -9.73
N GLY A 22 9.41 -9.41 -8.48
CA GLY A 22 10.66 -9.51 -7.71
C GLY A 22 11.64 -8.36 -7.91
N VAL A 23 11.35 -7.38 -8.79
CA VAL A 23 12.21 -6.19 -8.97
C VAL A 23 11.90 -5.14 -7.89
N ILE A 24 10.62 -4.98 -7.52
CA ILE A 24 10.20 -4.10 -6.43
C ILE A 24 10.08 -4.94 -5.16
N ASP A 25 10.81 -4.52 -4.11
CA ASP A 25 10.65 -5.08 -2.77
C ASP A 25 9.55 -4.32 -2.02
N TYR A 26 8.44 -4.99 -1.76
CA TYR A 26 7.30 -4.40 -1.02
C TYR A 26 7.50 -4.40 0.49
N GLN A 27 8.62 -4.92 1.00
CA GLN A 27 8.94 -5.01 2.44
C GLN A 27 7.87 -5.76 3.26
N ASP A 28 7.07 -6.59 2.59
CA ASP A 28 6.06 -7.47 3.18
C ASP A 28 6.28 -8.88 2.63
N GLY A 29 6.82 -9.78 3.46
CA GLY A 29 7.15 -11.15 3.05
C GLY A 29 5.95 -12.01 2.60
N LYS A 30 4.72 -11.53 2.84
CA LYS A 30 3.48 -12.20 2.40
C LYS A 30 2.89 -11.59 1.13
N LEU A 31 3.35 -10.40 0.75
CA LEU A 31 2.87 -9.69 -0.43
C LEU A 31 3.79 -9.95 -1.61
N ARG A 32 3.23 -10.40 -2.73
CA ARG A 32 3.98 -10.65 -3.96
C ARG A 32 3.24 -10.16 -5.18
N GLN A 33 4.01 -9.77 -6.17
CA GLN A 33 3.51 -9.39 -7.49
C GLN A 33 3.27 -10.66 -8.30
N ALA A 34 2.02 -10.91 -8.72
CA ALA A 34 1.62 -12.12 -9.45
C ALA A 34 1.78 -12.01 -10.97
N GLY A 35 2.10 -10.80 -11.47
CA GLY A 35 2.33 -10.53 -12.89
C GLY A 35 3.14 -9.25 -13.07
N PRO A 36 3.47 -8.84 -14.30
CA PRO A 36 4.19 -7.61 -14.53
C PRO A 36 3.38 -6.39 -14.07
N LEU A 37 4.04 -5.44 -13.41
CA LEU A 37 3.49 -4.12 -13.14
C LEU A 37 3.70 -3.26 -14.37
N LYS A 38 2.63 -2.66 -14.89
CA LYS A 38 2.68 -1.70 -15.98
C LYS A 38 2.29 -0.33 -15.48
N ALA A 39 3.11 0.66 -15.75
CA ALA A 39 2.81 2.03 -15.38
C ALA A 39 3.25 3.00 -16.48
N HIS A 40 2.43 4.01 -16.71
CA HIS A 40 2.76 5.12 -17.61
C HIS A 40 2.25 6.43 -17.01
N GLY A 41 2.98 7.50 -17.30
CA GLY A 41 2.62 8.80 -16.73
C GLY A 41 3.69 9.86 -16.95
N LYS A 42 3.67 10.84 -16.07
CA LYS A 42 4.62 11.96 -16.07
C LYS A 42 5.03 12.35 -14.66
N ALA A 43 6.27 12.84 -14.56
CA ALA A 43 6.78 13.55 -13.40
C ALA A 43 7.09 15.00 -13.79
N GLU A 44 6.74 15.96 -12.95
CA GLU A 44 6.95 17.38 -13.20
C GLU A 44 7.14 18.14 -11.88
N LEU A 45 7.89 19.24 -11.92
CA LEU A 45 7.97 20.16 -10.79
C LEU A 45 6.70 21.01 -10.70
N VAL A 46 6.22 21.20 -9.48
CA VAL A 46 5.06 22.05 -9.21
C VAL A 46 5.51 23.52 -9.26
N THR A 47 4.86 24.31 -10.11
CA THR A 47 5.18 25.72 -10.28
C THR A 47 4.90 26.50 -9.00
N GLY A 48 5.91 27.22 -8.49
CA GLY A 48 5.78 28.07 -7.29
C GLY A 48 6.07 27.35 -5.98
N ALA A 49 6.38 26.05 -6.01
CA ALA A 49 6.81 25.28 -4.85
C ALA A 49 8.31 24.94 -4.97
N LEU A 50 9.06 25.07 -3.87
CA LEU A 50 10.50 24.80 -3.85
C LEU A 50 10.76 23.28 -3.92
N GLY A 51 11.10 22.80 -5.13
CA GLY A 51 11.48 21.40 -5.33
C GLY A 51 10.35 20.36 -5.23
N GLU A 52 9.10 20.76 -5.16
CA GLU A 52 7.98 19.84 -5.09
C GLU A 52 7.77 19.10 -6.42
N ILE A 53 7.78 17.78 -6.39
CA ILE A 53 7.59 16.90 -7.55
C ILE A 53 6.19 16.32 -7.51
N ARG A 54 5.45 16.45 -8.61
CA ARG A 54 4.20 15.74 -8.84
C ARG A 54 4.45 14.58 -9.80
N VAL A 55 4.11 13.37 -9.37
CA VAL A 55 4.14 12.17 -10.22
C VAL A 55 2.71 11.70 -10.43
N SER A 56 2.26 11.67 -11.69
CA SER A 56 0.89 11.28 -12.03
C SER A 56 0.88 10.32 -13.21
N GLY A 57 -0.09 9.41 -13.21
CA GLY A 57 -0.20 8.41 -14.26
C GLY A 57 -1.23 7.35 -13.96
N ARG A 58 -1.13 6.23 -14.67
CA ARG A 58 -1.92 5.03 -14.45
C ARG A 58 -1.01 3.85 -14.19
N LEU A 59 -1.43 2.99 -13.25
CA LEU A 59 -0.73 1.77 -12.89
C LEU A 59 -1.69 0.59 -12.92
N ALA A 60 -1.23 -0.52 -13.49
CA ALA A 60 -1.94 -1.80 -13.49
C ALA A 60 -1.00 -2.91 -13.00
N VAL A 61 -1.43 -3.65 -11.98
CA VAL A 61 -0.69 -4.81 -11.42
C VAL A 61 -1.64 -5.80 -10.76
N LEU A 62 -1.30 -7.08 -10.79
CA LEU A 62 -1.96 -8.10 -9.99
C LEU A 62 -1.09 -8.44 -8.79
N MET A 63 -1.56 -8.13 -7.60
CA MET A 63 -0.92 -8.49 -6.34
C MET A 63 -1.52 -9.76 -5.78
N GLU A 64 -0.73 -10.52 -5.04
CA GLU A 64 -1.16 -11.72 -4.32
C GLU A 64 -0.61 -11.68 -2.90
N ALA A 65 -1.46 -12.03 -1.94
CA ALA A 65 -1.10 -12.15 -0.53
C ALA A 65 -1.94 -13.25 0.12
N ASP A 66 -1.54 -13.70 1.31
CA ASP A 66 -2.37 -14.60 2.08
C ASP A 66 -3.62 -13.88 2.60
N CYS A 67 -4.77 -14.55 2.54
CA CYS A 67 -6.01 -14.04 3.10
C CYS A 67 -5.90 -13.91 4.62
N ASP A 68 -6.23 -12.74 5.19
CA ASP A 68 -6.14 -12.47 6.63
C ASP A 68 -7.09 -13.36 7.47
N ARG A 69 -8.11 -13.98 6.84
CA ARG A 69 -9.08 -14.84 7.53
C ARG A 69 -8.81 -16.32 7.39
N CYS A 70 -8.46 -16.79 6.19
CA CYS A 70 -8.34 -18.24 5.93
C CYS A 70 -6.94 -18.68 5.54
N LEU A 71 -6.00 -17.77 5.40
CA LEU A 71 -4.58 -17.96 5.05
C LEU A 71 -4.35 -18.56 3.65
N GLU A 72 -5.42 -18.73 2.85
CA GLU A 72 -5.28 -19.12 1.45
C GLU A 72 -4.85 -17.94 0.58
N PRO A 73 -4.15 -18.18 -0.55
CA PRO A 73 -3.77 -17.13 -1.46
C PRO A 73 -4.97 -16.33 -1.97
N ALA A 74 -4.88 -15.01 -1.90
CA ALA A 74 -5.88 -14.07 -2.38
C ALA A 74 -5.24 -13.09 -3.36
N ARG A 75 -5.99 -12.69 -4.39
CA ARG A 75 -5.52 -11.84 -5.48
C ARG A 75 -6.21 -10.49 -5.45
N PHE A 76 -5.41 -9.45 -5.64
CA PHE A 76 -5.83 -8.04 -5.57
C PHE A 76 -5.41 -7.35 -6.86
N PRO A 77 -6.32 -7.24 -7.86
CA PRO A 77 -6.04 -6.46 -9.06
C PRO A 77 -6.07 -4.97 -8.71
N ILE A 78 -5.02 -4.26 -9.07
CA ILE A 78 -4.92 -2.80 -8.99
C ILE A 78 -4.86 -2.30 -10.42
N ASP A 79 -5.78 -1.44 -10.82
CA ASP A 79 -5.79 -0.74 -12.10
C ASP A 79 -6.45 0.61 -11.90
N SER A 80 -5.63 1.63 -11.62
CA SER A 80 -6.13 2.96 -11.32
C SER A 80 -5.14 4.06 -11.69
N ASP A 81 -5.69 5.26 -11.80
CA ASP A 81 -4.91 6.48 -11.94
C ASP A 81 -4.36 6.90 -10.57
N PHE A 82 -3.19 7.53 -10.58
CA PHE A 82 -2.56 8.05 -9.36
C PHE A 82 -2.00 9.45 -9.56
N THR A 83 -1.91 10.17 -8.46
CA THR A 83 -1.19 11.43 -8.34
C THR A 83 -0.58 11.50 -6.95
N LEU A 84 0.75 11.54 -6.89
CA LEU A 84 1.52 11.62 -5.67
C LEU A 84 2.38 12.89 -5.70
N TYR A 85 2.56 13.48 -4.53
CA TYR A 85 3.35 14.69 -4.34
C TYR A 85 4.52 14.40 -3.41
N TYR A 86 5.70 14.93 -3.75
CA TYR A 86 6.92 14.73 -2.98
C TYR A 86 7.63 16.06 -2.78
N ARG A 87 8.09 16.31 -1.54
CA ARG A 87 8.91 17.45 -1.17
C ARG A 87 10.33 17.04 -0.82
N PRO A 88 11.34 17.91 -1.07
CA PRO A 88 12.67 17.66 -0.53
C PRO A 88 12.63 17.69 1.01
N VAL A 89 13.41 16.81 1.63
CA VAL A 89 13.67 16.88 3.07
C VAL A 89 14.51 18.13 3.32
N ASP A 90 13.96 19.08 4.08
CA ASP A 90 14.70 20.26 4.51
C ASP A 90 15.58 19.90 5.72
N GLU A 91 16.89 20.10 5.63
CA GLU A 91 17.85 19.86 6.72
C GLU A 91 17.61 20.76 7.97
N GLY A 92 16.65 21.67 7.90
CA GLY A 92 16.33 22.66 8.94
C GLY A 92 15.12 22.31 9.83
N TYR A 93 14.49 21.15 9.65
CA TYR A 93 13.40 20.73 10.51
C TYR A 93 13.93 20.21 11.86
N GLY A 94 13.74 21.03 12.91
CA GLY A 94 13.90 20.56 14.29
C GLY A 94 12.93 19.39 14.58
N ASP A 95 13.20 18.64 15.65
CA ASP A 95 12.59 17.36 16.01
C ASP A 95 11.04 17.32 16.10
N GLU A 96 10.35 18.46 16.08
CA GLU A 96 8.87 18.53 16.12
C GLU A 96 8.37 19.70 15.27
N LYS A 97 7.58 19.41 14.23
CA LYS A 97 6.83 20.39 13.44
C LYS A 97 5.36 19.97 13.38
N GLU A 98 4.48 20.93 13.59
CA GLU A 98 3.07 20.78 13.33
C GLU A 98 2.85 20.62 11.81
N ILE A 99 2.28 19.49 11.39
CA ILE A 99 2.03 19.15 9.99
C ILE A 99 0.60 19.59 9.65
N ASP A 100 0.46 20.42 8.64
CA ASP A 100 -0.85 20.80 8.10
C ASP A 100 -1.53 19.58 7.43
N ALA A 101 -2.87 19.55 7.47
CA ALA A 101 -3.65 18.45 6.89
C ALA A 101 -3.30 18.16 5.41
N GLY A 102 -2.90 19.16 4.64
CA GLY A 102 -2.44 19.00 3.26
C GLY A 102 -1.03 18.40 3.13
N GLU A 103 -0.21 18.47 4.17
CA GLU A 103 1.14 17.89 4.19
C GLU A 103 1.13 16.41 4.57
N ALA A 104 0.05 15.93 5.17
CA ALA A 104 -0.11 14.51 5.55
C ALA A 104 -0.18 13.56 4.35
N GLU A 105 -0.51 14.08 3.17
CA GLU A 105 -0.58 13.32 1.91
C GLU A 105 0.66 13.46 1.04
N MET A 106 1.71 14.13 1.54
CA MET A 106 2.96 14.34 0.81
C MET A 106 4.03 13.35 1.24
N GLY A 107 4.69 12.74 0.25
CA GLY A 107 5.94 12.03 0.44
C GLY A 107 7.13 12.99 0.54
N PHE A 108 8.24 12.47 1.04
CA PHE A 108 9.50 13.21 1.12
C PHE A 108 10.57 12.49 0.30
N TYR A 109 11.49 13.25 -0.28
CA TYR A 109 12.64 12.70 -0.95
C TYR A 109 13.92 13.38 -0.46
N ASP A 110 15.00 12.62 -0.45
CA ASP A 110 16.34 13.08 -0.09
C ASP A 110 17.22 13.15 -1.35
N GLY A 111 18.20 14.09 -1.35
CA GLY A 111 19.16 14.22 -2.41
C GLY A 111 18.61 14.82 -3.71
N GLU A 112 18.97 14.22 -4.85
CA GLU A 112 18.80 14.83 -6.18
C GLU A 112 17.49 14.48 -6.88
N GLY A 113 16.59 13.70 -6.26
CA GLY A 113 15.32 13.31 -6.88
C GLY A 113 14.71 12.03 -6.32
N LEU A 114 13.88 11.35 -7.14
CA LEU A 114 13.07 10.19 -6.78
C LEU A 114 13.43 8.95 -7.60
N GLU A 115 13.46 7.79 -6.95
CA GLU A 115 13.46 6.50 -7.65
C GLU A 115 12.02 6.12 -8.02
N LEU A 116 11.72 5.98 -9.33
CA LEU A 116 10.37 5.66 -9.81
C LEU A 116 9.81 4.38 -9.22
N ASN A 117 10.64 3.35 -9.01
CA ASN A 117 10.19 2.10 -8.42
C ASN A 117 9.67 2.27 -6.97
N GLU A 118 10.22 3.23 -6.21
CA GLU A 118 9.74 3.56 -4.87
C GLU A 118 8.39 4.26 -4.92
N VAL A 119 8.20 5.19 -5.85
CA VAL A 119 6.92 5.84 -6.09
C VAL A 119 5.82 4.82 -6.45
N LEU A 120 6.14 3.89 -7.37
CA LEU A 120 5.20 2.85 -7.78
C LEU A 120 4.90 1.87 -6.64
N ARG A 121 5.92 1.51 -5.83
CA ARG A 121 5.74 0.69 -4.63
C ARG A 121 4.79 1.33 -3.65
N GLU A 122 5.00 2.60 -3.33
CA GLU A 122 4.15 3.36 -2.40
C GLU A 122 2.70 3.36 -2.86
N PHE A 123 2.46 3.67 -4.13
CA PHE A 123 1.11 3.67 -4.67
C PHE A 123 0.46 2.28 -4.60
N VAL A 124 1.17 1.20 -4.92
CA VAL A 124 0.66 -0.17 -4.80
C VAL A 124 0.26 -0.47 -3.37
N LEU A 125 1.11 -0.14 -2.38
CA LEU A 125 0.82 -0.38 -0.96
C LEU A 125 -0.41 0.41 -0.48
N LEU A 126 -0.55 1.67 -0.90
CA LEU A 126 -1.71 2.51 -0.56
C LEU A 126 -3.01 2.04 -1.25
N SER A 127 -2.90 1.37 -2.40
CA SER A 127 -4.05 0.87 -3.16
C SER A 127 -4.59 -0.47 -2.67
N LEU A 128 -3.83 -1.17 -1.82
CA LEU A 128 -4.28 -2.44 -1.25
C LEU A 128 -5.36 -2.22 -0.20
N PRO A 129 -6.35 -3.13 -0.11
CA PRO A 129 -7.34 -3.06 0.95
C PRO A 129 -6.68 -3.24 2.33
N MET A 130 -7.16 -2.50 3.33
CA MET A 130 -6.67 -2.63 4.72
C MET A 130 -6.82 -4.06 5.26
N GLN A 131 -7.88 -4.77 4.86
CA GLN A 131 -8.07 -6.18 5.15
C GLN A 131 -7.99 -6.99 3.86
N ARG A 132 -6.99 -7.85 3.76
CA ARG A 132 -6.74 -8.70 2.60
C ARG A 132 -7.52 -9.99 2.72
N VAL A 133 -8.73 -10.04 2.16
CA VAL A 133 -9.60 -11.22 2.18
C VAL A 133 -9.78 -11.79 0.79
N CYS A 134 -9.86 -13.12 0.68
CA CYS A 134 -10.07 -13.81 -0.60
C CYS A 134 -11.48 -13.59 -1.17
N SER A 135 -12.46 -13.36 -0.29
CA SER A 135 -13.84 -12.96 -0.62
C SER A 135 -14.47 -12.27 0.59
N GLU A 136 -15.51 -11.47 0.36
CA GLU A 136 -16.27 -10.80 1.42
C GLU A 136 -16.89 -11.81 2.40
N ASP A 137 -17.38 -12.94 1.89
CA ASP A 137 -18.02 -14.03 2.64
C ASP A 137 -17.01 -15.03 3.22
N CYS A 138 -15.71 -14.74 3.22
CA CYS A 138 -14.70 -15.66 3.75
C CYS A 138 -14.97 -15.98 5.22
N LYS A 139 -15.21 -17.26 5.52
CA LYS A 139 -15.51 -17.78 6.87
C LYS A 139 -14.26 -17.92 7.74
N GLY A 140 -13.07 -17.78 7.15
CA GLY A 140 -11.80 -17.88 7.85
C GLY A 140 -11.43 -19.29 8.32
N ILE A 141 -10.46 -19.36 9.23
CA ILE A 141 -10.07 -20.60 9.92
C ILE A 141 -10.86 -20.75 11.22
N CYS A 142 -11.09 -22.00 11.62
CA CYS A 142 -11.69 -22.28 12.93
C CYS A 142 -10.67 -21.97 14.04
N PRO A 143 -11.02 -21.18 15.06
CA PRO A 143 -10.10 -20.86 16.15
C PRO A 143 -9.75 -22.06 17.03
N GLU A 144 -10.59 -23.10 17.04
CA GLU A 144 -10.39 -24.30 17.87
C GLU A 144 -9.52 -25.36 17.15
N CYS A 145 -9.85 -25.69 15.91
CA CYS A 145 -9.18 -26.80 15.20
C CYS A 145 -8.28 -26.35 14.04
N GLY A 146 -8.25 -25.05 13.70
CA GLY A 146 -7.41 -24.50 12.62
C GLY A 146 -7.89 -24.86 11.20
N GLN A 147 -9.02 -25.53 11.03
CA GLN A 147 -9.52 -25.90 9.70
C GLN A 147 -10.10 -24.70 8.96
N ASN A 148 -9.90 -24.66 7.65
CA ASN A 148 -10.48 -23.65 6.78
C ASN A 148 -12.00 -23.87 6.64
N ARG A 149 -12.81 -22.99 7.23
CA ARG A 149 -14.27 -23.07 7.27
C ARG A 149 -14.93 -22.80 5.93
N ASN A 150 -14.18 -22.36 4.92
CA ASN A 150 -14.68 -22.26 3.55
C ASN A 150 -14.71 -23.62 2.85
N GLN A 151 -13.88 -24.57 3.32
CA GLN A 151 -13.74 -25.90 2.72
C GLN A 151 -14.44 -26.98 3.52
N ILE A 152 -14.43 -26.88 4.85
CA ILE A 152 -14.93 -27.91 5.76
C ILE A 152 -15.76 -27.28 6.87
N GLU A 153 -16.97 -27.76 7.09
CA GLU A 153 -17.77 -27.41 8.26
C GLU A 153 -17.30 -28.26 9.45
N CYS A 154 -16.55 -27.63 10.37
CA CYS A 154 -16.20 -28.28 11.61
C CYS A 154 -17.33 -28.16 12.63
N GLN A 155 -17.44 -29.18 13.51
CA GLN A 155 -18.44 -29.22 14.59
C GLN A 155 -17.92 -28.62 15.90
N CYS A 156 -16.81 -27.87 15.85
CA CYS A 156 -16.28 -27.20 17.02
C CYS A 156 -17.28 -26.15 17.51
N GLN A 157 -17.64 -26.22 18.77
CA GLN A 157 -18.42 -25.19 19.44
C GLN A 157 -17.42 -24.17 19.96
N ALA A 158 -17.54 -22.92 19.52
CA ALA A 158 -16.75 -21.82 20.09
C ALA A 158 -17.17 -21.68 21.56
N GLU A 159 -16.43 -22.31 22.45
CA GLU A 159 -16.63 -22.12 23.86
C GLU A 159 -15.73 -21.02 24.39
N THR A 160 -16.37 -20.25 25.20
CA THR A 160 -15.97 -19.43 26.34
C THR A 160 -15.52 -18.02 26.01
N VAL A 161 -16.41 -17.13 26.29
CA VAL A 161 -16.03 -15.78 26.73
C VAL A 161 -15.04 -15.96 27.88
N ASP A 162 -13.80 -15.53 27.72
CA ASP A 162 -12.79 -15.48 28.77
C ASP A 162 -13.43 -14.85 30.04
N ASP A 163 -13.32 -15.52 31.18
CA ASP A 163 -13.95 -15.10 32.44
C ASP A 163 -13.54 -13.65 32.85
N ARG A 164 -12.39 -13.17 32.37
CA ARG A 164 -11.96 -11.77 32.55
C ARG A 164 -12.94 -10.77 31.91
N TRP A 165 -13.70 -11.17 30.90
CA TRP A 165 -14.67 -10.32 30.20
C TRP A 165 -16.12 -10.60 30.63
N ALA A 166 -16.33 -11.51 31.57
CA ALA A 166 -17.68 -11.87 32.06
C ALA A 166 -18.46 -10.67 32.61
N ALA A 167 -17.77 -9.70 33.21
CA ALA A 167 -18.36 -8.47 33.73
C ALA A 167 -19.00 -7.59 32.63
N LEU A 168 -18.50 -7.65 31.37
CA LEU A 168 -19.02 -6.86 30.26
C LEU A 168 -20.37 -7.38 29.78
N LYS A 169 -20.75 -8.62 30.06
CA LYS A 169 -22.09 -9.15 29.74
C LYS A 169 -23.21 -8.39 30.45
N GLN A 170 -22.90 -7.74 31.59
CA GLN A 170 -23.87 -6.99 32.40
C GLN A 170 -24.14 -5.59 31.85
N LEU A 171 -23.33 -5.11 30.91
CA LEU A 171 -23.49 -3.78 30.31
C LEU A 171 -24.45 -3.77 29.12
N ASN A 172 -24.91 -4.94 28.65
CA ASN A 172 -25.79 -5.10 27.49
C ASN A 172 -27.26 -5.38 27.88
N SER A 173 -27.70 -4.96 29.06
CA SER A 173 -29.09 -5.07 29.54
C SER A 173 -29.79 -3.74 29.48
#